data_c5bd7eb68b926ab35ba1373f2e515947
#
_entry.id   c5bd7eb68b926ab35ba1373f2e515947
#
_cell.length_a   1.000
_cell.length_b   1.000
_cell.length_c   1.000
_cell.angle_alpha   90.00
_cell.angle_beta   90.00
_cell.angle_gamma   90.00
#
_symmetry.space_group_name_H-M   'P 1'
#
loop_
_entity.id
_entity.type
_entity.pdbx_description
1 polymer ?
#
loop_
_entity_poly.entity_id
_entity_poly.type
_entity_poly.pdbx_seq_one_letter_code
_entity_poly.pdbx_strand_id
1 'polypeptide(L)'
;MKNNNIIKLRKKLDLLDNKFLNLIKKRSLLVNKLLRQKTSKNQIIDRKRIKTILKDIKKKSLIKKIDKNLAEKIWKAIIKETINYEFKNFKKKK
;
A
#
# COMPACT_ATOMS: atom_id res chain seq x y z
N MET A 1 -1.27 37.10 -9.01
CA MET A 1 -2.02 36.44 -10.11
C MET A 1 -2.18 34.98 -9.82
N LYS A 2 -3.38 34.46 -9.87
CA LYS A 2 -3.60 33.02 -9.65
C LYS A 2 -3.08 32.23 -10.84
N ASN A 3 -2.29 31.22 -10.57
CA ASN A 3 -1.80 30.33 -11.60
C ASN A 3 -2.86 29.23 -11.88
N ASN A 4 -3.65 29.43 -12.94
CA ASN A 4 -4.70 28.50 -13.32
C ASN A 4 -4.17 27.11 -13.64
N ASN A 5 -2.91 27.01 -14.12
CA ASN A 5 -2.30 25.73 -14.39
C ASN A 5 -2.06 24.93 -13.11
N ILE A 6 -1.66 25.57 -12.02
CA ILE A 6 -1.48 24.93 -10.73
C ILE A 6 -2.83 24.39 -10.23
N ILE A 7 -3.90 25.19 -10.35
CA ILE A 7 -5.24 24.79 -9.92
C ILE A 7 -5.71 23.57 -10.72
N LYS A 8 -5.53 23.59 -12.04
CA LYS A 8 -5.92 22.47 -12.91
C LYS A 8 -5.15 21.20 -12.58
N LEU A 9 -3.84 21.32 -12.36
CA LEU A 9 -2.99 20.17 -12.01
C LEU A 9 -3.38 19.58 -10.66
N ARG A 10 -3.70 20.42 -9.68
CA ARG A 10 -4.17 19.94 -8.37
C ARG A 10 -5.48 19.19 -8.47
N LYS A 11 -6.41 19.65 -9.32
CA LYS A 11 -7.66 18.90 -9.58
C LYS A 11 -7.40 17.54 -10.18
N LYS A 12 -6.43 17.43 -11.09
CA LYS A 12 -6.02 16.15 -11.67
C LYS A 12 -5.43 15.22 -10.60
N LEU A 13 -4.62 15.78 -9.70
CA LEU A 13 -4.07 15.01 -8.56
C LEU A 13 -5.19 14.50 -7.66
N ASP A 14 -6.19 15.35 -7.37
CA ASP A 14 -7.33 14.96 -6.54
C ASP A 14 -8.10 13.78 -7.16
N LEU A 15 -8.26 13.78 -8.48
CA LEU A 15 -8.90 12.67 -9.18
C LEU A 15 -8.08 11.38 -9.08
N LEU A 16 -6.75 11.49 -9.20
CA LEU A 16 -5.86 10.34 -9.03
C LEU A 16 -5.91 9.82 -7.59
N ASP A 17 -5.96 10.72 -6.62
CA ASP A 17 -6.07 10.34 -5.20
C ASP A 17 -7.34 9.55 -4.94
N ASN A 18 -8.46 9.93 -5.56
CA ASN A 18 -9.71 9.17 -5.45
C ASN A 18 -9.55 7.76 -6.02
N LYS A 19 -8.89 7.61 -7.16
CA LYS A 19 -8.60 6.29 -7.75
C LYS A 19 -7.69 5.48 -6.83
N PHE A 20 -6.70 6.14 -6.24
CA PHE A 20 -5.79 5.51 -5.30
C PHE A 20 -6.55 4.99 -4.07
N LEU A 21 -7.45 5.80 -3.51
CA LEU A 21 -8.29 5.38 -2.36
C LEU A 21 -9.13 4.16 -2.70
N ASN A 22 -9.69 4.11 -3.91
CA ASN A 22 -10.46 2.95 -4.35
C ASN A 22 -9.60 1.70 -4.45
N LEU A 23 -8.34 1.83 -4.88
CA LEU A 23 -7.37 0.74 -4.91
C LEU A 23 -6.99 0.29 -3.50
N ILE A 24 -6.81 1.23 -2.58
CA ILE A 24 -6.54 0.92 -1.18
C ILE A 24 -7.71 0.12 -0.59
N LYS A 25 -8.94 0.52 -0.89
CA LYS A 25 -10.14 -0.21 -0.46
C LYS A 25 -10.13 -1.66 -0.96
N LYS A 26 -9.86 -1.85 -2.24
CA LYS A 26 -9.77 -3.20 -2.84
C LYS A 26 -8.66 -4.02 -2.17
N ARG A 27 -7.51 -3.40 -1.95
CA ARG A 27 -6.40 -4.04 -1.28
C ARG A 27 -6.76 -4.46 0.14
N SER A 28 -7.44 -3.59 0.88
CA SER A 28 -7.89 -3.87 2.25
C SER A 28 -8.85 -5.05 2.31
N LEU A 29 -9.74 -5.18 1.33
CA LEU A 29 -10.66 -6.33 1.24
C LEU A 29 -9.89 -7.63 1.03
N LEU A 30 -8.85 -7.61 0.20
CA LEU A 30 -7.98 -8.77 -0.01
C LEU A 30 -7.17 -9.10 1.23
N VAL A 31 -6.66 -8.08 1.91
CA VAL A 31 -5.94 -8.24 3.18
C VAL A 31 -6.85 -8.90 4.23
N ASN A 32 -8.11 -8.48 4.31
CA ASN A 32 -9.07 -9.10 5.22
C ASN A 32 -9.27 -10.59 4.92
N LYS A 33 -9.37 -10.94 3.64
CA LYS A 33 -9.48 -12.34 3.23
C LYS A 33 -8.25 -13.14 3.61
N LEU A 34 -7.07 -12.57 3.39
CA LEU A 34 -5.81 -13.19 3.76
C LEU A 34 -5.71 -13.36 5.27
N LEU A 35 -6.11 -12.33 6.03
CA LEU A 35 -6.06 -12.35 7.49
C LEU A 35 -6.95 -13.48 8.05
N ARG A 36 -8.09 -13.75 7.44
CA ARG A 36 -8.97 -14.84 7.85
C ARG A 36 -8.33 -16.22 7.69
N GLN A 37 -7.34 -16.35 6.83
CA GLN A 37 -6.59 -17.61 6.64
C GLN A 37 -5.49 -17.79 7.67
N LYS A 38 -5.10 -16.75 8.38
CA LYS A 38 -4.05 -16.81 9.40
C LYS A 38 -4.62 -17.33 10.72
N THR A 39 -3.90 -18.25 11.33
CA THR A 39 -4.33 -18.92 12.57
C THR A 39 -3.66 -18.36 13.80
N SER A 40 -2.55 -17.65 13.65
CA SER A 40 -1.85 -17.02 14.77
C SER A 40 -1.29 -15.66 14.37
N LYS A 41 -1.06 -14.81 15.38
CA LYS A 41 -0.45 -13.49 15.18
C LYS A 41 0.95 -13.55 14.57
N ASN A 42 1.65 -14.68 14.78
CA ASN A 42 2.99 -14.86 14.25
C ASN A 42 3.02 -14.87 12.73
N GLN A 43 1.91 -15.17 12.09
CA GLN A 43 1.79 -15.18 10.64
C GLN A 43 1.59 -13.78 10.02
N ILE A 44 1.35 -12.78 10.84
CA ILE A 44 1.08 -11.41 10.35
C ILE A 44 2.35 -10.77 9.78
N ILE A 45 3.48 -10.90 10.49
CA ILE A 45 4.76 -10.39 9.99
C ILE A 45 5.47 -11.50 9.25
N ASP A 46 5.49 -11.39 7.93
CA ASP A 46 6.20 -12.31 7.05
C ASP A 46 7.39 -11.57 6.43
N ARG A 47 8.54 -11.72 7.05
CA ARG A 47 9.77 -11.00 6.64
C ARG A 47 10.21 -11.36 5.23
N LYS A 48 10.05 -12.60 4.83
CA LYS A 48 10.39 -13.08 3.49
C LYS A 48 9.49 -12.42 2.46
N ARG A 49 8.19 -12.32 2.74
CA ARG A 49 7.22 -11.66 1.85
C ARG A 49 7.53 -10.17 1.73
N ILE A 50 7.86 -9.50 2.84
CA ILE A 50 8.21 -8.09 2.85
C ILE A 50 9.41 -7.82 1.93
N LYS A 51 10.45 -8.64 2.02
CA LYS A 51 11.63 -8.52 1.15
C LYS A 51 11.25 -8.69 -0.31
N THR A 52 10.42 -9.66 -0.63
CA THR A 52 9.94 -9.90 -1.99
C THR A 52 9.17 -8.70 -2.54
N ILE A 53 8.26 -8.16 -1.74
CA ILE A 53 7.48 -6.98 -2.15
C ILE A 53 8.40 -5.80 -2.46
N LEU A 54 9.32 -5.48 -1.56
CA LEU A 54 10.21 -4.33 -1.73
C LEU A 54 11.14 -4.51 -2.94
N LYS A 55 11.62 -5.72 -3.17
CA LYS A 55 12.43 -6.02 -4.35
C LYS A 55 11.63 -5.83 -5.63
N ASP A 56 10.40 -6.31 -5.67
CA ASP A 56 9.50 -6.15 -6.82
C ASP A 56 9.18 -4.68 -7.08
N ILE A 57 8.90 -3.90 -6.03
CA ILE A 57 8.59 -2.47 -6.16
C ILE A 57 9.79 -1.72 -6.74
N LYS A 58 11.00 -2.02 -6.26
CA LYS A 58 12.22 -1.42 -6.79
C LYS A 58 12.36 -1.69 -8.30
N LYS A 59 12.19 -2.94 -8.70
CA LYS A 59 12.28 -3.39 -10.09
C LYS A 59 11.24 -2.70 -10.97
N LYS A 60 9.98 -2.70 -10.53
CA LYS A 60 8.87 -2.09 -11.26
C LYS A 60 9.02 -0.56 -11.35
N SER A 61 9.56 0.06 -10.31
CA SER A 61 9.82 1.50 -10.31
C SER A 61 10.82 1.88 -11.41
N LEU A 62 11.86 1.10 -11.57
CA LEU A 62 12.85 1.32 -12.62
C LEU A 62 12.22 1.20 -14.01
N ILE A 63 11.41 0.16 -14.23
CA ILE A 63 10.73 -0.06 -15.51
C ILE A 63 9.76 1.09 -15.82
N LYS A 64 9.02 1.54 -14.81
CA LYS A 64 8.01 2.60 -14.97
C LYS A 64 8.58 4.00 -14.89
N LYS A 65 9.89 4.14 -14.69
CA LYS A 65 10.57 5.43 -14.55
C LYS A 65 10.00 6.27 -13.41
N ILE A 66 9.71 5.62 -12.30
CA ILE A 66 9.27 6.25 -11.05
C ILE A 66 10.49 6.40 -10.15
N ASP A 67 10.60 7.51 -9.43
CA ASP A 67 11.65 7.72 -8.43
C ASP A 67 11.62 6.53 -7.45
N LYS A 68 12.72 5.75 -7.40
CA LYS A 68 12.79 4.54 -6.60
C LYS A 68 12.68 4.83 -5.09
N ASN A 69 13.24 5.95 -4.63
CA ASN A 69 13.18 6.32 -3.23
C ASN A 69 11.75 6.68 -2.82
N LEU A 70 11.04 7.40 -3.68
CA LEU A 70 9.64 7.73 -3.47
C LEU A 70 8.79 6.45 -3.38
N ALA A 71 8.92 5.57 -4.36
CA ALA A 71 8.17 4.32 -4.40
C ALA A 71 8.49 3.42 -3.20
N GLU A 72 9.77 3.28 -2.84
CA GLU A 72 10.20 2.48 -1.70
C GLU A 72 9.59 2.99 -0.38
N LYS A 73 9.67 4.29 -0.14
CA LYS A 73 9.14 4.89 1.09
C LYS A 73 7.63 4.74 1.19
N ILE A 74 6.92 4.92 0.07
CA ILE A 74 5.47 4.73 0.03
C ILE A 74 5.14 3.27 0.36
N TRP A 75 5.85 2.31 -0.25
CA TRP A 75 5.56 0.89 -0.02
C TRP A 75 5.91 0.44 1.39
N LYS A 76 7.00 0.96 1.96
CA LYS A 76 7.33 0.69 3.37
C LYS A 76 6.20 1.17 4.29
N ALA A 77 5.63 2.34 4.02
CA ALA A 77 4.49 2.85 4.78
C ALA A 77 3.25 1.96 4.61
N ILE A 78 2.96 1.54 3.37
CA ILE A 78 1.84 0.64 3.09
C ILE A 78 2.00 -0.67 3.85
N ILE A 79 3.19 -1.26 3.81
CA ILE A 79 3.49 -2.52 4.52
C ILE A 79 3.30 -2.35 6.03
N LYS A 80 3.91 -1.31 6.60
CA LYS A 80 3.83 -1.01 8.03
C LYS A 80 2.39 -0.84 8.49
N GLU A 81 1.62 -0.03 7.77
CA GLU A 81 0.23 0.26 8.15
C GLU A 81 -0.67 -0.95 7.92
N THR A 82 -0.39 -1.77 6.90
CA THR A 82 -1.10 -3.02 6.69
C THR A 82 -0.87 -3.98 7.85
N ILE A 83 0.36 -4.12 8.32
CA ILE A 83 0.70 -4.95 9.48
C ILE A 83 -0.04 -4.46 10.72
N ASN A 84 -0.03 -3.15 10.98
CA ASN A 84 -0.74 -2.57 12.10
C ASN A 84 -2.25 -2.86 12.02
N TYR A 85 -2.83 -2.72 10.83
CA TYR A 85 -4.23 -3.04 10.58
C TYR A 85 -4.52 -4.53 10.85
N GLU A 86 -3.65 -5.42 10.41
CA GLU A 86 -3.82 -6.85 10.63
C GLU A 86 -3.77 -7.22 12.11
N PHE A 87 -2.83 -6.65 12.88
CA PHE A 87 -2.78 -6.87 14.33
C PHE A 87 -4.03 -6.39 15.03
N LYS A 88 -4.52 -5.22 14.64
CA LYS A 88 -5.74 -4.62 15.22
C LYS A 88 -6.98 -5.48 14.96
N ASN A 89 -7.05 -6.09 13.79
CA ASN A 89 -8.24 -6.80 13.33
C ASN A 89 -8.12 -8.33 13.40
N PHE A 90 -7.01 -8.84 13.88
CA PHE A 90 -6.83 -10.28 14.03
C PHE A 90 -7.79 -10.85 15.08
N LYS A 91 -8.51 -11.90 14.67
CA LYS A 91 -9.40 -12.64 15.59
C LYS A 91 -8.89 -14.07 15.67
N LYS A 92 -8.51 -14.48 16.88
CA LYS A 92 -8.07 -15.84 17.10
C LYS A 92 -9.20 -16.81 16.78
N LYS A 93 -8.92 -17.78 15.94
CA LYS A 93 -9.88 -18.83 15.60
C LYS A 93 -9.93 -19.85 16.74
N LYS A 94 -11.12 -20.23 17.08
CA LYS A 94 -11.34 -21.29 18.07
C LYS A 94 -11.19 -22.66 17.42
#